data_a30fb52ebb750c684345a17251d9eb81
#
_entry.id   a30fb52ebb750c684345a17251d9eb81
#
_cell.length_a   1.000
_cell.length_b   1.000
_cell.length_c   1.000
_cell.angle_alpha   90.00
_cell.angle_beta   90.00
_cell.angle_gamma   90.00
#
_symmetry.space_group_name_H-M   'P 1'
#
loop_
_entity.id
_entity.type
_entity.pdbx_description
1 polymer ?
#
loop_
_entity_poly.entity_id
_entity_poly.type
_entity_poly.pdbx_seq_one_letter_code
_entity_poly.pdbx_strand_id
1 'polypeptide(L)'
;MSIFKERERCCEATFLDGEPYWHAYTSGKDTPLLFSLEEDFVFVMNVIAQAAALFPEVRIIAFEVMNNHFHFVVSADEKAVLTFWSFVRKRLVRSFPLMKGLQITIKPIGDLGALRNNIVYTNRNGYVADSSHTPFSYPWG
;
A
#
# COMPACT_ATOMS: atom_id res chain seq x y z
N MET A 1 14.93 34.91 0.55
CA MET A 1 14.40 33.54 0.66
C MET A 1 14.77 32.99 2.02
N SER A 2 13.81 32.42 2.76
CA SER A 2 14.13 31.90 4.06
C SER A 2 14.91 30.59 3.93
N ILE A 3 15.83 30.33 4.84
CA ILE A 3 16.61 29.10 4.96
C ILE A 3 15.68 27.86 4.98
N PHE A 4 14.46 28.02 5.48
CA PHE A 4 13.45 26.93 5.49
C PHE A 4 12.97 26.55 4.09
N LYS A 5 12.79 27.51 3.17
CA LYS A 5 12.41 27.22 1.78
C LYS A 5 13.53 26.54 0.98
N GLU A 6 14.79 26.81 1.30
CA GLU A 6 15.92 26.12 0.69
C GLU A 6 16.06 24.70 1.21
N ARG A 7 15.81 24.47 2.50
CA ARG A 7 15.79 23.12 3.09
C ARG A 7 14.66 22.28 2.50
N GLU A 8 13.45 22.84 2.38
CA GLU A 8 12.33 22.14 1.77
C GLU A 8 12.64 21.74 0.32
N ARG A 9 13.22 22.64 -0.48
CA ARG A 9 13.61 22.33 -1.86
C ARG A 9 14.73 21.31 -1.96
N CYS A 10 15.70 21.37 -1.07
CA CYS A 10 16.78 20.39 -1.03
C CYS A 10 16.25 19.00 -0.65
N CYS A 11 15.33 18.95 0.33
CA CYS A 11 14.67 17.71 0.74
C CYS A 11 13.76 17.17 -0.36
N GLU A 12 13.02 18.03 -1.05
CA GLU A 12 12.18 17.64 -2.18
C GLU A 12 13.02 17.10 -3.34
N ALA A 13 14.13 17.77 -3.70
CA ALA A 13 15.02 17.30 -4.75
C ALA A 13 15.62 15.93 -4.41
N THR A 14 16.02 15.72 -3.16
CA THR A 14 16.54 14.43 -2.69
C THR A 14 15.45 13.35 -2.66
N PHE A 15 14.24 13.72 -2.25
CA PHE A 15 13.10 12.82 -2.20
C PHE A 15 12.64 12.39 -3.60
N LEU A 16 12.66 13.32 -4.56
CA LEU A 16 12.26 13.08 -5.94
C LEU A 16 13.40 12.54 -6.82
N ASP A 17 14.58 12.34 -6.26
CA ASP A 17 15.72 11.71 -6.93
C ASP A 17 15.46 10.19 -7.05
N GLY A 18 14.77 9.81 -8.11
CA GLY A 18 14.35 8.44 -8.39
C GLY A 18 12.89 8.35 -8.81
N GLU A 19 12.33 7.17 -8.63
CA GLU A 19 10.94 6.90 -8.98
C GLU A 19 9.97 7.58 -8.02
N PRO A 20 8.81 8.06 -8.51
CA PRO A 20 7.81 8.71 -7.66
C PRO A 20 7.26 7.78 -6.58
N TYR A 21 6.74 8.40 -5.53
CA TYR A 21 6.06 7.71 -4.43
C TYR A 21 4.55 7.81 -4.57
N TRP A 22 3.87 6.73 -4.23
CA TRP A 22 2.42 6.59 -4.37
C TRP A 22 1.78 6.00 -3.12
N HIS A 23 0.60 6.51 -2.77
CA HIS A 23 -0.34 5.81 -1.93
C HIS A 23 -1.33 5.08 -2.83
N ALA A 24 -1.22 3.77 -2.89
CA ALA A 24 -2.10 2.91 -3.67
C ALA A 24 -3.02 2.15 -2.70
N TYR A 25 -4.32 2.30 -2.88
CA TYR A 25 -5.29 1.70 -1.97
C TYR A 25 -6.57 1.32 -2.68
N THR A 26 -7.30 0.39 -2.07
CA THR A 26 -8.67 0.07 -2.45
C THR A 26 -9.63 0.59 -1.38
N SER A 27 -10.88 0.89 -1.78
CA SER A 27 -11.87 1.41 -0.84
C SER A 27 -12.45 0.28 0.02
N GLY A 28 -12.48 0.48 1.35
CA GLY A 28 -13.20 -0.40 2.27
C GLY A 28 -14.68 -0.05 2.38
N LYS A 29 -15.05 1.19 2.00
CA LYS A 29 -16.44 1.63 2.03
C LYS A 29 -17.22 0.90 0.93
N ASP A 30 -18.36 0.32 1.30
CA ASP A 30 -19.22 -0.44 0.39
C ASP A 30 -18.58 -1.69 -0.22
N THR A 31 -17.39 -2.08 0.23
CA THR A 31 -16.75 -3.34 -0.16
C THR A 31 -17.15 -4.44 0.82
N PRO A 32 -17.66 -5.58 0.33
CA PRO A 32 -18.00 -6.70 1.19
C PRO A 32 -16.75 -7.30 1.84
N LEU A 33 -16.95 -8.11 2.86
CA LEU A 33 -15.88 -8.89 3.49
C LEU A 33 -15.22 -9.82 2.46
N LEU A 34 -13.91 -9.69 2.29
CA LEU A 34 -13.12 -10.50 1.35
C LEU A 34 -12.41 -11.64 2.09
N PHE A 35 -11.82 -11.33 3.22
CA PHE A 35 -10.97 -12.24 4.01
C PHE A 35 -11.52 -12.34 5.42
N SER A 36 -11.72 -13.55 5.91
CA SER A 36 -12.28 -13.78 7.26
C SER A 36 -11.47 -14.76 8.10
N LEU A 37 -10.74 -15.66 7.45
CA LEU A 37 -9.93 -16.67 8.12
C LEU A 37 -8.45 -16.28 8.09
N GLU A 38 -7.69 -16.70 9.07
CA GLU A 38 -6.23 -16.51 9.09
C GLU A 38 -5.58 -17.06 7.82
N GLU A 39 -6.02 -18.20 7.34
CA GLU A 39 -5.55 -18.82 6.10
C GLU A 39 -5.74 -17.93 4.88
N ASP A 40 -6.84 -17.16 4.84
CA ASP A 40 -7.09 -16.18 3.78
C ASP A 40 -5.99 -15.12 3.75
N PHE A 41 -5.68 -14.55 4.91
CA PHE A 41 -4.62 -13.54 5.04
C PHE A 41 -3.24 -14.11 4.70
N VAL A 42 -2.93 -15.31 5.16
CA VAL A 42 -1.66 -15.99 4.82
C VAL A 42 -1.54 -16.16 3.30
N PHE A 43 -2.61 -16.57 2.63
CA PHE A 43 -2.62 -16.70 1.19
C PHE A 43 -2.40 -15.36 0.50
N VAL A 44 -3.06 -14.30 0.96
CA VAL A 44 -2.88 -12.93 0.43
C VAL A 44 -1.44 -12.46 0.62
N MET A 45 -0.86 -12.64 1.80
CA MET A 45 0.53 -12.27 2.09
C MET A 45 1.51 -13.00 1.16
N ASN A 46 1.27 -14.28 0.89
CA ASN A 46 2.08 -15.05 -0.05
C ASN A 46 1.97 -14.52 -1.49
N VAL A 47 0.78 -14.13 -1.92
CA VAL A 47 0.59 -13.53 -3.25
C VAL A 47 1.32 -12.19 -3.36
N ILE A 48 1.25 -11.35 -2.32
CA ILE A 48 1.99 -10.06 -2.27
C ILE A 48 3.51 -10.32 -2.32
N ALA A 49 4.01 -11.30 -1.58
CA ALA A 49 5.42 -11.68 -1.61
C ALA A 49 5.87 -12.15 -3.00
N GLN A 50 5.05 -12.96 -3.68
CA GLN A 50 5.32 -13.37 -5.07
C GLN A 50 5.35 -12.16 -6.01
N ALA A 51 4.40 -11.23 -5.88
CA ALA A 51 4.36 -10.02 -6.66
C ALA A 51 5.60 -9.15 -6.43
N ALA A 52 6.01 -8.99 -5.18
CA ALA A 52 7.22 -8.24 -4.82
C ALA A 52 8.48 -8.85 -5.45
N ALA A 53 8.56 -10.17 -5.52
CA ALA A 53 9.66 -10.87 -6.16
C ALA A 53 9.66 -10.73 -7.70
N LEU A 54 8.47 -10.75 -8.31
CA LEU A 54 8.31 -10.64 -9.76
C LEU A 54 8.47 -9.21 -10.29
N PHE A 55 8.15 -8.21 -9.47
CA PHE A 55 8.20 -6.79 -9.82
C PHE A 55 9.14 -6.03 -8.87
N PRO A 56 10.46 -6.30 -8.90
CA PRO A 56 11.42 -5.68 -7.99
C PRO A 56 11.55 -4.16 -8.19
N GLU A 57 11.11 -3.63 -9.33
CA GLU A 57 11.01 -2.20 -9.61
C GLU A 57 9.96 -1.50 -8.72
N VAL A 58 8.99 -2.22 -8.21
CA VAL A 58 8.02 -1.68 -7.25
C VAL A 58 8.57 -1.87 -5.83
N ARG A 59 9.06 -0.78 -5.26
CA ARG A 59 9.58 -0.78 -3.88
C ARG A 59 8.44 -0.53 -2.92
N ILE A 60 8.11 -1.54 -2.12
CA ILE A 60 7.09 -1.44 -1.09
C ILE A 60 7.71 -0.84 0.15
N ILE A 61 7.21 0.33 0.57
CA ILE A 61 7.68 1.06 1.75
C ILE A 61 6.87 0.65 2.99
N ALA A 62 5.55 0.56 2.82
CA ALA A 62 4.63 0.10 3.85
C ALA A 62 3.39 -0.49 3.17
N PHE A 63 2.72 -1.41 3.82
CA PHE A 63 1.44 -1.93 3.35
C PHE A 63 0.65 -2.53 4.49
N GLU A 64 -0.67 -2.61 4.32
CA GLU A 64 -1.54 -3.40 5.18
C GLU A 64 -2.67 -4.05 4.39
N VAL A 65 -2.94 -5.30 4.72
CA VAL A 65 -4.06 -6.08 4.21
C VAL A 65 -5.17 -6.05 5.26
N MET A 66 -6.28 -5.41 4.92
CA MET A 66 -7.47 -5.40 5.76
C MET A 66 -8.45 -6.50 5.30
N ASN A 67 -9.49 -6.75 6.07
CA ASN A 67 -10.47 -7.79 5.73
C ASN A 67 -11.25 -7.54 4.43
N ASN A 68 -11.30 -6.31 3.94
CA ASN A 68 -12.00 -5.96 2.72
C ASN A 68 -11.30 -4.92 1.83
N HIS A 69 -10.08 -4.53 2.15
CA HIS A 69 -9.33 -3.54 1.37
C HIS A 69 -7.83 -3.60 1.66
N PHE A 70 -7.06 -2.87 0.85
CA PHE A 70 -5.61 -2.83 0.89
C PHE A 70 -5.10 -1.40 0.96
N HIS A 71 -3.96 -1.23 1.63
CA HIS A 71 -3.17 -0.01 1.58
C HIS A 71 -1.72 -0.35 1.24
N PHE A 72 -1.15 0.38 0.30
CA PHE A 72 0.26 0.31 -0.05
C PHE A 72 0.86 1.71 -0.12
N VAL A 73 2.05 1.87 0.39
CA VAL A 73 2.94 3.00 0.10
C VAL A 73 4.10 2.44 -0.69
N VAL A 74 4.24 2.87 -1.94
CA VAL A 74 5.21 2.30 -2.88
C VAL A 74 5.99 3.39 -3.60
N SER A 75 7.18 3.05 -4.08
CA SER A 75 7.98 3.87 -4.99
C SER A 75 8.23 3.09 -6.27
N ALA A 76 7.72 3.61 -7.38
CA ALA A 76 7.84 3.03 -8.70
C ALA A 76 7.30 3.98 -9.76
N ASP A 77 7.51 3.65 -11.04
CA ASP A 77 6.72 4.21 -12.14
C ASP A 77 5.24 3.80 -11.99
N GLU A 78 4.32 4.70 -12.35
CA GLU A 78 2.87 4.46 -12.21
C GLU A 78 2.41 3.17 -12.90
N LYS A 79 2.92 2.91 -14.11
CA LYS A 79 2.63 1.68 -14.85
C LYS A 79 3.06 0.42 -14.08
N ALA A 80 4.22 0.48 -13.44
CA ALA A 80 4.72 -0.65 -12.65
C ALA A 80 3.81 -0.94 -11.45
N VAL A 81 3.30 0.10 -10.78
CA VAL A 81 2.34 -0.06 -9.68
C VAL A 81 1.05 -0.72 -10.16
N LEU A 82 0.51 -0.28 -11.30
CA LEU A 82 -0.69 -0.87 -11.90
C LEU A 82 -0.49 -2.33 -12.31
N THR A 83 0.68 -2.65 -12.87
CA THR A 83 1.03 -4.02 -13.24
C THR A 83 1.16 -4.93 -12.03
N PHE A 84 1.80 -4.44 -10.97
CA PHE A 84 1.89 -5.12 -9.68
C PHE A 84 0.49 -5.45 -9.12
N TRP A 85 -0.38 -4.45 -9.04
CA TRP A 85 -1.74 -4.65 -8.54
C TRP A 85 -2.53 -5.61 -9.42
N SER A 86 -2.43 -5.50 -10.74
CA SER A 86 -3.10 -6.39 -11.68
C SER A 86 -2.72 -7.86 -11.43
N PHE A 87 -1.44 -8.13 -11.18
CA PHE A 87 -0.97 -9.47 -10.83
C PHE A 87 -1.60 -9.95 -9.53
N VAL A 88 -1.52 -9.15 -8.47
CA VAL A 88 -2.10 -9.49 -7.14
C VAL A 88 -3.59 -9.80 -7.28
N ARG A 89 -4.34 -8.90 -7.92
CA ARG A 89 -5.78 -9.06 -8.10
C ARG A 89 -6.13 -10.32 -8.89
N LYS A 90 -5.47 -10.58 -10.00
CA LYS A 90 -5.72 -11.75 -10.84
C LYS A 90 -5.47 -13.07 -10.09
N ARG A 91 -4.45 -13.11 -9.26
CA ARG A 91 -4.15 -14.27 -8.43
C ARG A 91 -5.22 -14.47 -7.35
N LEU A 92 -5.66 -13.40 -6.72
CA LEU A 92 -6.63 -13.45 -5.61
C LEU A 92 -8.06 -13.72 -6.08
N VAL A 93 -8.45 -13.26 -7.27
CA VAL A 93 -9.81 -13.46 -7.80
C VAL A 93 -10.20 -14.93 -7.88
N ARG A 94 -9.27 -15.82 -8.12
CA ARG A 94 -9.52 -17.28 -8.18
C ARG A 94 -10.07 -17.84 -6.87
N SER A 95 -9.53 -17.36 -5.74
CA SER A 95 -9.94 -17.79 -4.41
C SER A 95 -10.97 -16.86 -3.77
N PHE A 96 -10.97 -15.60 -4.19
CA PHE A 96 -11.85 -14.55 -3.66
C PHE A 96 -12.54 -13.81 -4.83
N PRO A 97 -13.61 -14.38 -5.41
CA PRO A 97 -14.27 -13.84 -6.61
C PRO A 97 -14.77 -12.41 -6.46
N LEU A 98 -15.10 -11.97 -5.24
CA LEU A 98 -15.52 -10.59 -4.95
C LEU A 98 -14.43 -9.55 -5.26
N MET A 99 -13.18 -9.96 -5.34
CA MET A 99 -12.05 -9.11 -5.75
C MET A 99 -12.14 -8.64 -7.21
N LYS A 100 -12.96 -9.26 -8.05
CA LYS A 100 -13.04 -8.95 -9.47
C LYS A 100 -13.36 -7.48 -9.74
N GLY A 101 -14.26 -6.90 -8.94
CA GLY A 101 -14.67 -5.50 -9.08
C GLY A 101 -13.82 -4.49 -8.30
N LEU A 102 -12.81 -4.95 -7.57
CA LEU A 102 -12.04 -4.10 -6.68
C LEU A 102 -11.06 -3.22 -7.47
N GLN A 103 -11.27 -1.91 -7.41
CA GLN A 103 -10.45 -0.93 -8.11
C GLN A 103 -9.39 -0.36 -7.19
N ILE A 104 -8.19 -0.16 -7.73
CA ILE A 104 -7.13 0.54 -7.01
C ILE A 104 -7.18 2.03 -7.33
N THR A 105 -7.03 2.85 -6.30
CA THR A 105 -6.80 4.28 -6.41
C THR A 105 -5.33 4.56 -6.14
N ILE A 106 -4.68 5.34 -6.98
CA ILE A 106 -3.28 5.72 -6.84
C ILE A 106 -3.21 7.23 -6.68
N LYS A 107 -2.66 7.67 -5.55
CA LYS A 107 -2.44 9.10 -5.25
C LYS A 107 -0.95 9.39 -5.15
N PRO A 108 -0.45 10.44 -5.86
CA PRO A 108 0.95 10.82 -5.75
C PRO A 108 1.26 11.35 -4.35
N ILE A 109 2.47 11.07 -3.88
CA ILE A 109 3.02 11.60 -2.63
C ILE A 109 4.08 12.61 -3.00
N GLY A 110 3.82 13.91 -2.76
CA GLY A 110 4.61 15.01 -3.29
C GLY A 110 5.80 15.44 -2.45
N ASP A 111 5.84 15.08 -1.15
CA ASP A 111 6.90 15.51 -0.23
C ASP A 111 7.14 14.51 0.92
N LEU A 112 8.22 14.71 1.66
CA LEU A 112 8.60 13.84 2.78
C LEU A 112 7.58 13.84 3.92
N GLY A 113 6.94 14.98 4.18
CA GLY A 113 5.89 15.08 5.20
C GLY A 113 4.68 14.22 4.84
N ALA A 114 4.25 14.30 3.58
CA ALA A 114 3.16 13.46 3.05
C ALA A 114 3.54 11.98 3.06
N LEU A 115 4.78 11.63 2.69
CA LEU A 115 5.26 10.24 2.76
C LEU A 115 5.19 9.70 4.19
N ARG A 116 5.72 10.42 5.16
CA ARG A 116 5.65 10.05 6.57
C ARG A 116 4.22 9.85 7.04
N ASN A 117 3.34 10.80 6.71
CA ASN A 117 1.92 10.71 7.08
C ASN A 117 1.22 9.50 6.48
N ASN A 118 1.53 9.18 5.22
CA ASN A 118 0.96 7.99 4.56
C ASN A 118 1.48 6.68 5.17
N ILE A 119 2.75 6.61 5.55
CA ILE A 119 3.32 5.45 6.26
C ILE A 119 2.62 5.26 7.60
N VAL A 120 2.51 6.32 8.40
CA VAL A 120 1.83 6.27 9.71
C VAL A 120 0.36 5.89 9.55
N TYR A 121 -0.35 6.49 8.59
CA TYR A 121 -1.73 6.18 8.31
C TYR A 121 -1.91 4.71 7.92
N THR A 122 -1.09 4.21 7.03
CA THR A 122 -1.13 2.81 6.60
C THR A 122 -0.93 1.87 7.78
N ASN A 123 0.11 2.08 8.57
CA ASN A 123 0.42 1.22 9.72
C ASN A 123 -0.61 1.31 10.87
N ARG A 124 -1.44 2.36 10.91
CA ARG A 124 -2.51 2.51 11.89
C ARG A 124 -3.76 1.72 11.58
N ASN A 125 -3.98 1.33 10.33
CA ASN A 125 -5.25 0.72 9.92
C ASN A 125 -5.56 -0.57 10.69
N GLY A 126 -4.58 -1.40 10.94
CA GLY A 126 -4.74 -2.60 11.76
C GLY A 126 -5.19 -2.29 13.19
N TYR A 127 -4.61 -1.28 13.82
CA TYR A 127 -4.99 -0.84 15.17
C TYR A 127 -6.39 -0.22 15.21
N VAL A 128 -6.74 0.57 14.20
CA VAL A 128 -8.08 1.18 14.11
C VAL A 128 -9.16 0.12 13.92
N ALA A 129 -8.87 -0.94 13.15
CA ALA A 129 -9.79 -2.04 12.92
C ALA A 129 -9.90 -2.98 14.13
N ASP A 130 -8.80 -3.23 14.81
CA ASP A 130 -8.72 -4.10 15.98
C ASP A 130 -7.70 -3.54 16.98
N SER A 131 -8.20 -2.88 18.03
CA SER A 131 -7.37 -2.25 19.07
C SER A 131 -6.62 -3.24 19.97
N SER A 132 -6.83 -4.55 19.81
CA SER A 132 -6.00 -5.57 20.46
C SER A 132 -4.58 -5.65 19.88
N HIS A 133 -4.38 -5.12 18.66
CA HIS A 133 -3.08 -5.00 18.01
C HIS A 133 -2.56 -3.56 18.07
N THR A 134 -1.28 -3.39 18.35
CA THR A 134 -0.60 -2.12 18.11
C THR A 134 -0.29 -1.95 16.63
N PRO A 135 0.06 -0.73 16.15
CA PRO A 135 0.53 -0.57 14.76
C PRO A 135 1.70 -1.47 14.38
N PHE A 136 2.49 -1.92 15.36
CA PHE A 136 3.65 -2.79 15.13
C PHE A 136 3.34 -4.29 15.27
N SER A 137 2.19 -4.64 15.79
CA SER A 137 1.83 -6.03 16.06
C SER A 137 0.74 -6.57 15.12
N TYR A 138 0.20 -5.74 14.25
CA TYR A 138 -0.76 -6.18 13.25
C TYR A 138 -0.04 -7.11 12.24
N PRO A 139 -0.48 -8.39 12.10
CA PRO A 139 0.32 -9.39 11.40
C PRO A 139 0.28 -9.31 9.87
N TRP A 140 -0.60 -8.51 9.31
CA TRP A 140 -0.86 -8.48 7.86
C TRP A 140 -0.39 -7.17 7.20
N GLY A 141 0.76 -6.66 7.65
CA GLY A 141 1.37 -5.47 7.10
C GLY A 141 2.83 -5.29 7.42
#